data_cdb75db900d917cd8744cf7fdd91ae4a
#
_entry.id   cdb75db900d917cd8744cf7fdd91ae4a
#
_cell.length_a   1.000
_cell.length_b   1.000
_cell.length_c   1.000
_cell.angle_alpha   90.00
_cell.angle_beta   90.00
_cell.angle_gamma   90.00
#
_symmetry.space_group_name_H-M   'P 1'
#
loop_
_entity.id
_entity.type
_entity.pdbx_description
1 polymer ?
#
loop_
_entity_poly.entity_id
_entity_poly.type
_entity_poly.pdbx_seq_one_letter_code
_entity_poly.pdbx_strand_id
1 'polypeptide(L)'
;MHINVHTHLFTLRTVLTREAVRAMTQRLADAGVPELLVRALTRFLDQQLDRPELLDEREILARLLHELRQVSGFDRFVQDNLARLPFNVVIRGDGLDQLPLETLRSALDQLTTAMAPEDDVRGRPFDIVATLRLAMKGTITEVADHLLEQLEPEDAIVALMMDIRAEDESDRDRRTFRLQMDGTREAALQRPGRVLPFFAVHPGRPNHFELMKKGIDSGAFIGIKLYPSLGYEVDSPELRRVYAYCLEADVPILLHCSHGGFYRDKAFIDYCDPRNWDSVLKGELAELRVCFAHFGGWDSLGTAGGLDEGTWGGTILELMRERPACYTDLSFHTDQMHDPAAEERYFQTLSRLLEEEKLSRRILWGSDSWLLRMEMTEATFWRYFRERMSEEEFRKIAVRGPRDFLGFPEVEPGEEGRTEPAANLQRHLDFLAQNRSQVGSHPSRWVEELTEVAFEPGREPPDWHRRSAPARAIFALARGFMSGGQRNAGFAQARDLRLKELGYWDPRDPNFEGQTCLGLARELIGACEDHGTYAPGWDRNRAIERLHGVFRRGDKRLVQVAGLLDLIFDFERAMV
;
A
#
# COMPACT_ATOMS: atom_id res chain seq x y z
N MET A 1 -3.53 -1.09 19.24
CA MET A 1 -3.10 -0.47 17.97
C MET A 1 -1.77 -1.06 17.60
N HIS A 2 -1.72 -1.82 16.52
CA HIS A 2 -0.49 -2.25 15.90
C HIS A 2 -0.08 -1.21 14.84
N ILE A 3 1.19 -1.18 14.48
CA ILE A 3 1.70 -0.21 13.51
C ILE A 3 2.57 -0.95 12.49
N ASN A 4 2.18 -0.88 11.22
CA ASN A 4 3.03 -1.27 10.10
C ASN A 4 3.96 -0.11 9.77
N VAL A 5 5.25 -0.25 10.08
CA VAL A 5 6.21 0.87 9.94
C VAL A 5 6.71 1.07 8.51
N HIS A 6 6.39 0.17 7.59
CA HIS A 6 6.92 0.23 6.23
C HIS A 6 5.83 -0.03 5.19
N THR A 7 5.15 1.03 4.78
CA THR A 7 4.25 1.00 3.63
C THR A 7 4.54 2.18 2.70
N HIS A 8 4.53 1.94 1.41
CA HIS A 8 4.62 3.02 0.43
C HIS A 8 3.23 3.41 -0.04
N LEU A 9 2.91 4.70 -0.02
CA LEU A 9 1.65 5.23 -0.54
C LEU A 9 1.92 6.13 -1.75
N PHE A 10 1.66 5.61 -2.92
CA PHE A 10 1.72 6.39 -4.16
C PHE A 10 0.74 5.86 -5.22
N THR A 11 0.45 6.66 -6.20
CA THR A 11 -0.25 6.26 -7.42
C THR A 11 0.63 6.54 -8.64
N LEU A 12 0.32 6.00 -9.80
CA LEU A 12 1.07 6.35 -11.01
C LEU A 12 1.13 7.86 -11.24
N ARG A 13 0.07 8.59 -10.90
CA ARG A 13 0.03 10.06 -11.03
C ARG A 13 1.03 10.79 -10.15
N THR A 14 1.43 10.19 -9.04
CA THR A 14 2.28 10.81 -8.02
C THR A 14 3.73 10.38 -8.08
N VAL A 15 4.09 9.38 -8.91
CA VAL A 15 5.48 8.90 -9.03
C VAL A 15 5.93 8.71 -10.48
N LEU A 16 5.02 8.71 -11.46
CA LEU A 16 5.35 8.29 -12.81
C LEU A 16 6.20 9.34 -13.54
N THR A 17 7.50 9.09 -13.57
CA THR A 17 8.50 9.73 -14.42
C THR A 17 9.18 8.66 -15.28
N ARG A 18 9.99 9.05 -16.26
CA ARG A 18 10.76 8.07 -17.06
C ARG A 18 11.72 7.27 -16.19
N GLU A 19 12.32 7.93 -15.21
CA GLU A 19 13.21 7.30 -14.23
C GLU A 19 12.45 6.31 -13.35
N ALA A 20 11.23 6.66 -12.92
CA ALA A 20 10.38 5.75 -12.18
C ALA A 20 9.99 4.51 -13.00
N VAL A 21 9.63 4.68 -14.28
CA VAL A 21 9.35 3.53 -15.18
C VAL A 21 10.58 2.63 -15.27
N ARG A 22 11.78 3.20 -15.49
CA ARG A 22 13.03 2.42 -15.55
C ARG A 22 13.29 1.66 -14.24
N ALA A 23 13.19 2.35 -13.10
CA ALA A 23 13.43 1.73 -11.79
C ALA A 23 12.42 0.61 -11.49
N MET A 24 11.13 0.82 -11.78
CA MET A 24 10.08 -0.18 -11.60
C MET A 24 10.31 -1.41 -12.49
N THR A 25 10.56 -1.20 -13.79
CA THR A 25 10.76 -2.31 -14.73
C THR A 25 12.07 -3.06 -14.48
N GLN A 26 13.12 -2.35 -14.06
CA GLN A 26 14.36 -2.99 -13.63
C GLN A 26 14.14 -3.86 -12.39
N ARG A 27 13.42 -3.35 -11.39
CA ARG A 27 13.07 -4.13 -10.17
C ARG A 27 12.28 -5.38 -10.50
N LEU A 28 11.35 -5.32 -11.45
CA LEU A 28 10.59 -6.48 -11.90
C LEU A 28 11.48 -7.51 -12.61
N ALA A 29 12.42 -7.05 -13.44
CA ALA A 29 13.39 -7.93 -14.08
C ALA A 29 14.30 -8.62 -13.05
N ASP A 30 14.79 -7.89 -12.05
CA ASP A 30 15.62 -8.44 -10.97
C ASP A 30 14.83 -9.41 -10.07
N ALA A 31 13.52 -9.23 -9.95
CA ALA A 31 12.62 -10.15 -9.25
C ALA A 31 12.31 -11.42 -10.05
N GLY A 32 12.87 -11.56 -11.26
CA GLY A 32 12.65 -12.75 -12.10
C GLY A 32 11.35 -12.71 -12.92
N VAL A 33 10.70 -11.54 -13.02
CA VAL A 33 9.55 -11.39 -13.93
C VAL A 33 10.01 -11.63 -15.37
N PRO A 34 9.30 -12.46 -16.17
CA PRO A 34 9.70 -12.79 -17.52
C PRO A 34 9.94 -11.57 -18.41
N GLU A 35 11.02 -11.58 -19.19
CA GLU A 35 11.46 -10.42 -20.00
C GLU A 35 10.37 -9.87 -20.94
N LEU A 36 9.60 -10.77 -21.58
CA LEU A 36 8.50 -10.35 -22.45
C LEU A 36 7.45 -9.54 -21.70
N LEU A 37 7.15 -9.94 -20.46
CA LEU A 37 6.18 -9.26 -19.61
C LEU A 37 6.75 -7.92 -19.08
N VAL A 38 8.03 -7.88 -18.70
CA VAL A 38 8.70 -6.62 -18.31
C VAL A 38 8.66 -5.61 -19.46
N ARG A 39 8.94 -6.04 -20.69
CA ARG A 39 8.86 -5.18 -21.88
C ARG A 39 7.44 -4.68 -22.15
N ALA A 40 6.44 -5.54 -22.01
CA ALA A 40 5.03 -5.15 -22.17
C ALA A 40 4.61 -4.13 -21.11
N LEU A 41 5.00 -4.36 -19.86
CA LEU A 41 4.77 -3.42 -18.75
C LEU A 41 5.47 -2.07 -18.98
N THR A 42 6.71 -2.08 -19.46
CA THR A 42 7.43 -0.85 -19.80
C THR A 42 6.64 -0.03 -20.83
N ARG A 43 6.19 -0.66 -21.92
CA ARG A 43 5.39 0.02 -22.96
C ARG A 43 4.06 0.53 -22.41
N PHE A 44 3.38 -0.26 -21.59
CA PHE A 44 2.14 0.14 -20.92
C PHE A 44 2.36 1.37 -20.03
N LEU A 45 3.41 1.36 -19.19
CA LEU A 45 3.74 2.47 -18.30
C LEU A 45 4.18 3.73 -19.06
N ASP A 46 4.95 3.57 -20.16
CA ASP A 46 5.35 4.69 -21.02
C ASP A 46 4.14 5.40 -21.63
N GLN A 47 3.09 4.67 -22.01
CA GLN A 47 1.84 5.28 -22.49
C GLN A 47 1.12 6.09 -21.40
N GLN A 48 1.28 5.71 -20.12
CA GLN A 48 0.71 6.45 -19.00
C GLN A 48 1.51 7.70 -18.62
N LEU A 49 2.74 7.88 -19.14
CA LEU A 49 3.59 9.01 -18.78
C LEU A 49 2.91 10.36 -19.06
N ASP A 50 2.27 10.52 -20.20
CA ASP A 50 1.73 11.80 -20.63
C ASP A 50 0.36 12.10 -20.00
N ARG A 51 -0.49 11.11 -19.92
CA ARG A 51 -1.84 11.21 -19.35
C ARG A 51 -2.20 9.93 -18.62
N PRO A 52 -1.88 9.82 -17.31
CA PRO A 52 -2.30 8.67 -16.54
C PRO A 52 -3.83 8.55 -16.56
N GLU A 53 -4.32 7.50 -17.19
CA GLU A 53 -5.75 7.19 -17.23
C GLU A 53 -6.13 6.38 -16.00
N LEU A 54 -7.37 6.54 -15.53
CA LEU A 54 -7.96 5.65 -14.53
C LEU A 54 -8.57 4.47 -15.27
N LEU A 55 -7.80 3.39 -15.39
CA LEU A 55 -8.23 2.17 -16.06
C LEU A 55 -8.83 1.20 -15.04
N ASP A 56 -9.84 0.49 -15.49
CA ASP A 56 -10.36 -0.65 -14.75
C ASP A 56 -9.49 -1.91 -14.97
N GLU A 57 -9.72 -2.97 -14.19
CA GLU A 57 -8.91 -4.18 -14.26
C GLU A 57 -8.97 -4.84 -15.65
N ARG A 58 -10.14 -4.86 -16.28
CA ARG A 58 -10.31 -5.41 -17.62
C ARG A 58 -9.54 -4.60 -18.66
N GLU A 59 -9.60 -3.28 -18.55
CA GLU A 59 -8.84 -2.37 -19.41
C GLU A 59 -7.32 -2.53 -19.22
N ILE A 60 -6.86 -2.68 -17.97
CA ILE A 60 -5.45 -2.96 -17.66
C ILE A 60 -5.02 -4.27 -18.32
N LEU A 61 -5.78 -5.34 -18.13
CA LEU A 61 -5.49 -6.66 -18.70
C LEU A 61 -5.50 -6.63 -20.22
N ALA A 62 -6.53 -6.03 -20.82
CA ALA A 62 -6.64 -5.95 -22.27
C ALA A 62 -5.47 -5.17 -22.88
N ARG A 63 -5.09 -4.03 -22.30
CA ARG A 63 -3.96 -3.22 -22.76
C ARG A 63 -2.63 -3.93 -22.53
N LEU A 64 -2.43 -4.57 -21.37
CA LEU A 64 -1.21 -5.31 -21.08
C LEU A 64 -1.03 -6.48 -22.06
N LEU A 65 -2.08 -7.24 -22.35
CA LEU A 65 -2.08 -8.31 -23.35
C LEU A 65 -1.85 -7.76 -24.77
N HIS A 66 -2.42 -6.57 -25.08
CA HIS A 66 -2.15 -5.89 -26.35
C HIS A 66 -0.66 -5.52 -26.47
N GLU A 67 -0.08 -4.90 -25.43
CA GLU A 67 1.34 -4.53 -25.45
C GLU A 67 2.24 -5.76 -25.50
N LEU A 68 1.89 -6.84 -24.81
CA LEU A 68 2.63 -8.10 -24.84
C LEU A 68 2.74 -8.66 -26.26
N ARG A 69 1.66 -8.58 -27.05
CA ARG A 69 1.66 -8.98 -28.48
C ARG A 69 2.60 -8.15 -29.35
N GLN A 70 2.81 -6.88 -28.98
CA GLN A 70 3.69 -5.97 -29.71
C GLN A 70 5.18 -6.14 -29.34
N VAL A 71 5.48 -6.95 -28.33
CA VAL A 71 6.87 -7.20 -27.92
C VAL A 71 7.55 -8.12 -28.93
N SER A 72 8.72 -7.71 -29.41
CA SER A 72 9.56 -8.56 -30.27
C SER A 72 9.90 -9.88 -29.58
N GLY A 73 9.64 -10.99 -30.26
CA GLY A 73 9.84 -12.34 -29.75
C GLY A 73 8.58 -13.02 -29.18
N PHE A 74 7.48 -12.29 -29.01
CA PHE A 74 6.23 -12.87 -28.50
C PHE A 74 5.65 -13.93 -29.44
N ASP A 75 5.60 -13.66 -30.74
CA ASP A 75 5.11 -14.64 -31.73
C ASP A 75 5.92 -15.94 -31.71
N ARG A 76 7.24 -15.82 -31.59
CA ARG A 76 8.13 -16.98 -31.47
C ARG A 76 7.85 -17.77 -30.19
N PHE A 77 7.74 -17.06 -29.05
CA PHE A 77 7.38 -17.69 -27.78
C PHE A 77 6.06 -18.46 -27.88
N VAL A 78 5.04 -17.87 -28.50
CA VAL A 78 3.73 -18.53 -28.71
C VAL A 78 3.88 -19.76 -29.59
N GLN A 79 4.67 -19.69 -30.67
CA GLN A 79 4.92 -20.85 -31.54
C GLN A 79 5.62 -22.00 -30.81
N ASP A 80 6.64 -21.67 -30.01
CA ASP A 80 7.42 -22.66 -29.26
C ASP A 80 6.60 -23.31 -28.10
N ASN A 81 5.55 -22.64 -27.62
CA ASN A 81 4.74 -23.09 -26.50
C ASN A 81 3.28 -23.44 -26.87
N LEU A 82 2.95 -23.58 -28.15
CA LEU A 82 1.57 -23.81 -28.62
C LEU A 82 0.85 -24.99 -27.94
N ALA A 83 1.58 -26.04 -27.60
CA ALA A 83 1.01 -27.20 -26.91
C ALA A 83 0.65 -26.96 -25.43
N ARG A 84 1.24 -25.94 -24.83
CA ARG A 84 1.05 -25.54 -23.42
C ARG A 84 0.04 -24.40 -23.25
N LEU A 85 -0.31 -23.70 -24.36
CA LEU A 85 -1.19 -22.54 -24.37
C LEU A 85 -2.56 -22.88 -24.96
N PRO A 86 -3.58 -23.27 -24.19
CA PRO A 86 -4.88 -23.70 -24.70
C PRO A 86 -5.71 -22.58 -25.36
N PHE A 87 -5.27 -21.31 -25.27
CA PHE A 87 -6.02 -20.13 -25.74
C PHE A 87 -5.47 -19.47 -27.01
N ASN A 88 -5.34 -20.22 -28.08
CA ASN A 88 -4.97 -19.67 -29.39
C ASN A 88 -5.86 -18.49 -29.86
N VAL A 89 -7.12 -18.45 -29.42
CA VAL A 89 -8.09 -17.41 -29.85
C VAL A 89 -7.81 -16.07 -29.15
N VAL A 90 -7.46 -16.07 -27.87
CA VAL A 90 -7.21 -14.84 -27.09
C VAL A 90 -5.87 -14.21 -27.52
N ILE A 91 -4.90 -15.03 -27.87
CA ILE A 91 -3.55 -14.56 -28.22
C ILE A 91 -3.48 -13.98 -29.64
N ARG A 92 -4.35 -14.39 -30.57
CA ARG A 92 -4.31 -14.01 -31.99
C ARG A 92 -5.48 -13.17 -32.48
N GLY A 93 -6.57 -13.04 -31.68
CA GLY A 93 -7.79 -12.34 -32.08
C GLY A 93 -7.75 -10.83 -31.81
N ASP A 94 -8.44 -10.05 -32.65
CA ASP A 94 -8.79 -8.67 -32.33
C ASP A 94 -9.95 -8.66 -31.33
N GLY A 95 -10.07 -7.60 -30.51
CA GLY A 95 -11.22 -7.44 -29.59
C GLY A 95 -10.96 -7.93 -28.16
N LEU A 96 -9.72 -7.83 -27.66
CA LEU A 96 -9.40 -8.12 -26.25
C LEU A 96 -10.27 -7.33 -25.26
N ASP A 97 -10.63 -6.11 -25.65
CA ASP A 97 -11.51 -5.20 -24.93
C ASP A 97 -12.96 -5.70 -24.78
N GLN A 98 -13.35 -6.70 -25.58
CA GLN A 98 -14.68 -7.32 -25.55
C GLN A 98 -14.70 -8.63 -24.77
N LEU A 99 -13.55 -9.18 -24.39
CA LEU A 99 -13.47 -10.45 -23.69
C LEU A 99 -13.88 -10.33 -22.21
N PRO A 100 -14.49 -11.39 -21.65
CA PRO A 100 -14.76 -11.47 -20.21
C PRO A 100 -13.47 -11.31 -19.37
N LEU A 101 -13.60 -10.68 -18.20
CA LEU A 101 -12.49 -10.46 -17.28
C LEU A 101 -11.74 -11.76 -16.94
N GLU A 102 -12.48 -12.81 -16.61
CA GLU A 102 -11.91 -14.11 -16.25
C GLU A 102 -11.13 -14.75 -17.40
N THR A 103 -11.56 -14.50 -18.65
CA THR A 103 -10.81 -14.96 -19.84
C THR A 103 -9.48 -14.22 -19.97
N LEU A 104 -9.47 -12.90 -19.74
CA LEU A 104 -8.25 -12.09 -19.78
C LEU A 104 -7.28 -12.46 -18.65
N ARG A 105 -7.79 -12.68 -17.43
CA ARG A 105 -6.99 -13.15 -16.29
C ARG A 105 -6.36 -14.50 -16.59
N SER A 106 -7.18 -15.48 -16.98
CA SER A 106 -6.70 -16.83 -17.30
C SER A 106 -5.65 -16.82 -18.43
N ALA A 107 -5.82 -15.95 -19.44
CA ALA A 107 -4.85 -15.82 -20.51
C ALA A 107 -3.51 -15.27 -20.00
N LEU A 108 -3.54 -14.23 -19.16
CA LEU A 108 -2.32 -13.66 -18.59
C LEU A 108 -1.63 -14.64 -17.65
N ASP A 109 -2.38 -15.31 -16.77
CA ASP A 109 -1.85 -16.31 -15.83
C ASP A 109 -1.15 -17.48 -16.56
N GLN A 110 -1.75 -17.95 -17.64
CA GLN A 110 -1.14 -19.01 -18.45
C GLN A 110 0.11 -18.55 -19.21
N LEU A 111 0.08 -17.32 -19.74
CA LEU A 111 1.25 -16.73 -20.38
C LEU A 111 2.39 -16.53 -19.38
N THR A 112 2.11 -15.98 -18.20
CA THR A 112 3.12 -15.79 -17.16
C THR A 112 3.69 -17.12 -16.65
N THR A 113 2.83 -18.12 -16.45
CA THR A 113 3.26 -19.48 -16.07
C THR A 113 4.14 -20.12 -17.16
N ALA A 114 3.76 -20.00 -18.43
CA ALA A 114 4.54 -20.55 -19.55
C ALA A 114 5.86 -19.81 -19.78
N MET A 115 5.97 -18.54 -19.37
CA MET A 115 7.17 -17.72 -19.45
C MET A 115 8.11 -17.93 -18.26
N ALA A 116 7.61 -18.45 -17.13
CA ALA A 116 8.41 -18.65 -15.92
C ALA A 116 9.51 -19.69 -16.17
N PRO A 117 10.71 -19.51 -15.59
CA PRO A 117 11.76 -20.53 -15.63
C PRO A 117 11.28 -21.86 -15.02
N GLU A 118 11.73 -22.99 -15.57
CA GLU A 118 11.37 -24.33 -15.06
C GLU A 118 11.83 -24.55 -13.60
N ASP A 119 12.84 -23.80 -13.16
CA ASP A 119 13.43 -23.86 -11.80
C ASP A 119 12.87 -22.81 -10.84
N ASP A 120 11.77 -22.12 -11.19
CA ASP A 120 11.17 -21.12 -10.30
C ASP A 120 10.53 -21.79 -9.08
N VAL A 121 11.29 -21.83 -8.00
CA VAL A 121 10.88 -22.43 -6.71
C VAL A 121 9.67 -21.71 -6.08
N ARG A 122 9.40 -20.46 -6.49
CA ARG A 122 8.30 -19.65 -5.95
C ARG A 122 6.92 -20.11 -6.41
N GLY A 123 6.83 -20.82 -7.56
CA GLY A 123 5.62 -21.55 -8.01
C GLY A 123 4.34 -20.71 -8.19
N ARG A 124 4.40 -19.39 -8.05
CA ARG A 124 3.26 -18.49 -8.21
C ARG A 124 3.61 -17.35 -9.16
N PRO A 125 2.78 -17.10 -10.19
CA PRO A 125 2.93 -15.91 -11.01
C PRO A 125 2.75 -14.66 -10.13
N PHE A 126 3.62 -13.67 -10.30
CA PHE A 126 3.48 -12.37 -9.64
C PHE A 126 2.13 -11.75 -10.00
N ASP A 127 1.37 -11.30 -9.01
CA ASP A 127 0.10 -10.60 -9.24
C ASP A 127 0.34 -9.15 -9.65
N ILE A 128 0.95 -8.98 -10.82
CA ILE A 128 1.26 -7.68 -11.43
C ILE A 128 -0.03 -6.86 -11.63
N VAL A 129 -1.13 -7.53 -11.93
CA VAL A 129 -2.42 -6.87 -12.16
C VAL A 129 -2.95 -6.25 -10.88
N ALA A 130 -2.87 -6.95 -9.74
CA ALA A 130 -3.27 -6.40 -8.45
C ALA A 130 -2.42 -5.17 -8.07
N THR A 131 -1.11 -5.23 -8.34
CA THR A 131 -0.19 -4.11 -8.12
C THR A 131 -0.51 -2.92 -9.04
N LEU A 132 -0.76 -3.15 -10.33
CA LEU A 132 -1.19 -2.11 -11.27
C LEU A 132 -2.53 -1.49 -10.87
N ARG A 133 -3.50 -2.29 -10.43
CA ARG A 133 -4.79 -1.78 -9.93
C ARG A 133 -4.61 -0.84 -8.75
N LEU A 134 -3.71 -1.18 -7.82
CA LEU A 134 -3.39 -0.32 -6.70
C LEU A 134 -2.70 0.96 -7.18
N ALA A 135 -1.74 0.86 -8.11
CA ALA A 135 -1.02 1.97 -8.72
C ALA A 135 -1.93 2.96 -9.47
N MET A 136 -3.02 2.46 -10.04
CA MET A 136 -3.98 3.24 -10.81
C MET A 136 -5.14 3.82 -9.99
N LYS A 137 -5.11 3.71 -8.66
CA LYS A 137 -6.03 4.45 -7.78
C LYS A 137 -5.96 5.95 -8.06
N GLY A 138 -7.08 6.64 -7.91
CA GLY A 138 -7.18 8.08 -8.21
C GLY A 138 -6.40 8.95 -7.23
N THR A 139 -6.29 8.53 -5.97
CA THR A 139 -5.70 9.28 -4.86
C THR A 139 -4.85 8.39 -3.95
N ILE A 140 -3.90 9.01 -3.25
CA ILE A 140 -3.12 8.32 -2.19
C ILE A 140 -4.02 7.85 -1.05
N THR A 141 -5.08 8.59 -0.74
CA THR A 141 -6.07 8.18 0.28
C THR A 141 -6.74 6.87 -0.10
N GLU A 142 -7.10 6.67 -1.37
CA GLU A 142 -7.67 5.39 -1.84
C GLU A 142 -6.67 4.22 -1.74
N VAL A 143 -5.37 4.49 -1.89
CA VAL A 143 -4.31 3.50 -1.66
C VAL A 143 -4.21 3.16 -0.18
N ALA A 144 -4.20 4.19 0.69
CA ALA A 144 -4.19 4.01 2.14
C ALA A 144 -5.40 3.19 2.62
N ASP A 145 -6.59 3.49 2.10
CA ASP A 145 -7.80 2.77 2.44
C ASP A 145 -7.71 1.28 2.08
N HIS A 146 -7.21 0.99 0.90
CA HIS A 146 -7.04 -0.39 0.47
C HIS A 146 -6.13 -1.20 1.41
N LEU A 147 -5.08 -0.57 1.96
CA LEU A 147 -4.21 -1.21 2.95
C LEU A 147 -4.88 -1.29 4.32
N LEU A 148 -5.49 -0.20 4.79
CA LEU A 148 -6.16 -0.13 6.08
C LEU A 148 -7.39 -1.05 6.19
N GLU A 149 -8.02 -1.40 5.07
CA GLU A 149 -9.11 -2.38 5.01
C GLU A 149 -8.66 -3.81 5.32
N GLN A 150 -7.37 -4.09 5.21
CA GLN A 150 -6.77 -5.40 5.47
C GLN A 150 -6.21 -5.51 6.90
N LEU A 151 -6.31 -4.46 7.69
CA LEU A 151 -5.84 -4.35 9.08
C LEU A 151 -7.03 -4.10 10.01
N GLU A 152 -6.80 -4.27 11.31
CA GLU A 152 -7.82 -3.97 12.31
C GLU A 152 -8.18 -2.46 12.34
N PRO A 153 -9.38 -2.08 12.79
CA PRO A 153 -9.86 -0.69 12.76
C PRO A 153 -8.94 0.31 13.47
N GLU A 154 -8.27 -0.11 14.54
CA GLU A 154 -7.37 0.76 15.32
C GLU A 154 -5.91 0.72 14.84
N ASP A 155 -5.58 -0.13 13.87
CA ASP A 155 -4.20 -0.27 13.39
C ASP A 155 -3.81 0.88 12.47
N ALA A 156 -2.51 1.19 12.45
CA ALA A 156 -1.94 2.29 11.71
C ALA A 156 -0.85 1.82 10.74
N ILE A 157 -0.61 2.63 9.73
CA ILE A 157 0.46 2.45 8.75
C ILE A 157 1.36 3.69 8.70
N VAL A 158 2.67 3.48 8.60
CA VAL A 158 3.61 4.54 8.26
C VAL A 158 3.64 4.69 6.75
N ALA A 159 3.24 5.86 6.28
CA ALA A 159 3.11 6.18 4.86
C ALA A 159 4.42 6.78 4.33
N LEU A 160 5.25 5.95 3.72
CA LEU A 160 6.54 6.34 3.19
C LEU A 160 6.39 6.94 1.79
N MET A 161 6.73 8.21 1.63
CA MET A 161 6.92 8.80 0.31
C MET A 161 8.17 8.21 -0.36
N MET A 162 8.22 8.27 -1.70
CA MET A 162 9.40 7.95 -2.50
C MET A 162 9.78 9.14 -3.39
N ASP A 163 11.07 9.48 -3.42
CA ASP A 163 11.61 10.50 -4.33
C ASP A 163 12.48 9.84 -5.41
N ILE A 164 11.82 9.28 -6.43
CA ILE A 164 12.49 8.79 -7.64
C ILE A 164 12.70 9.99 -8.57
N ARG A 165 13.69 10.81 -8.20
CA ARG A 165 13.98 12.07 -8.88
C ARG A 165 14.38 11.86 -10.34
N ALA A 166 13.80 12.68 -11.24
CA ALA A 166 14.26 12.78 -12.63
C ALA A 166 15.57 13.55 -12.74
N GLU A 167 16.44 13.17 -13.67
CA GLU A 167 17.73 13.86 -13.88
C GLU A 167 17.56 15.29 -14.39
N ASP A 168 16.60 15.48 -15.28
CA ASP A 168 16.35 16.73 -15.98
C ASP A 168 15.53 17.75 -15.17
N GLU A 169 15.11 17.39 -13.94
CA GLU A 169 14.25 18.24 -13.07
C GLU A 169 13.06 18.84 -13.80
N SER A 170 12.47 18.09 -14.69
CA SER A 170 11.35 18.52 -15.50
C SER A 170 10.20 19.07 -14.65
N ASP A 171 9.34 19.89 -15.26
CA ASP A 171 8.11 20.35 -14.61
C ASP A 171 7.22 19.19 -14.16
N ARG A 172 7.33 18.05 -14.83
CA ARG A 172 6.65 16.81 -14.45
C ARG A 172 7.20 16.26 -13.14
N ASP A 173 8.53 16.12 -12.98
CA ASP A 173 9.15 15.61 -11.75
C ASP A 173 8.73 16.47 -10.55
N ARG A 174 8.83 17.80 -10.65
CA ARG A 174 8.39 18.71 -9.60
C ARG A 174 6.90 18.57 -9.29
N ARG A 175 6.08 18.37 -10.31
CA ARG A 175 4.63 18.20 -10.14
C ARG A 175 4.27 16.86 -9.51
N THR A 176 4.87 15.75 -9.95
CA THR A 176 4.61 14.42 -9.37
C THR A 176 5.03 14.37 -7.91
N PHE A 177 6.19 14.89 -7.56
CA PHE A 177 6.64 14.95 -6.17
C PHE A 177 5.70 15.79 -5.29
N ARG A 178 5.24 16.94 -5.80
CA ARG A 178 4.27 17.79 -5.08
C ARG A 178 2.93 17.06 -4.90
N LEU A 179 2.43 16.42 -5.94
CA LEU A 179 1.19 15.63 -5.84
C LEU A 179 1.30 14.49 -4.83
N GLN A 180 2.48 13.84 -4.74
CA GLN A 180 2.72 12.82 -3.72
C GLN A 180 2.72 13.42 -2.31
N MET A 181 3.41 14.53 -2.11
CA MET A 181 3.47 15.25 -0.83
C MET A 181 2.07 15.69 -0.38
N ASP A 182 1.32 16.36 -1.26
CA ASP A 182 -0.02 16.84 -0.96
C ASP A 182 -0.99 15.67 -0.70
N GLY A 183 -0.92 14.61 -1.50
CA GLY A 183 -1.76 13.42 -1.34
C GLY A 183 -1.45 12.63 -0.07
N THR A 184 -0.18 12.54 0.34
CA THR A 184 0.20 11.88 1.60
C THR A 184 -0.28 12.69 2.82
N ARG A 185 -0.14 14.02 2.76
CA ARG A 185 -0.71 14.92 3.77
C ARG A 185 -2.24 14.79 3.86
N GLU A 186 -2.91 14.74 2.72
CA GLU A 186 -4.37 14.57 2.66
C GLU A 186 -4.80 13.23 3.24
N ALA A 187 -4.10 12.14 2.91
CA ALA A 187 -4.38 10.81 3.48
C ALA A 187 -4.27 10.81 5.01
N ALA A 188 -3.28 11.51 5.58
CA ALA A 188 -3.14 11.64 7.03
C ALA A 188 -4.31 12.43 7.66
N LEU A 189 -4.78 13.50 6.99
CA LEU A 189 -5.95 14.26 7.45
C LEU A 189 -7.24 13.44 7.37
N GLN A 190 -7.41 12.67 6.28
CA GLN A 190 -8.61 11.86 6.09
C GLN A 190 -8.62 10.58 6.95
N ARG A 191 -7.46 10.13 7.44
CA ARG A 191 -7.28 8.94 8.28
C ARG A 191 -6.43 9.28 9.52
N PRO A 192 -6.92 10.22 10.36
CA PRO A 192 -6.15 10.78 11.47
C PRO A 192 -5.76 9.70 12.46
N GLY A 193 -4.46 9.57 12.66
CA GLY A 193 -3.87 8.56 13.54
C GLY A 193 -3.76 7.15 12.96
N ARG A 194 -4.34 6.89 11.78
CA ARG A 194 -4.16 5.62 11.06
C ARG A 194 -3.14 5.71 9.93
N VAL A 195 -2.93 6.89 9.35
CA VAL A 195 -1.88 7.17 8.37
C VAL A 195 -0.86 8.10 9.01
N LEU A 196 0.37 7.62 9.18
CA LEU A 196 1.49 8.29 9.83
C LEU A 196 2.53 8.67 8.76
N PRO A 197 2.55 9.93 8.28
CA PRO A 197 3.26 10.29 7.05
C PRO A 197 4.75 10.55 7.25
N PHE A 198 5.60 9.97 6.38
CA PHE A 198 7.04 10.18 6.28
C PHE A 198 7.39 10.86 4.97
N PHE A 199 8.18 11.92 5.05
CA PHE A 199 8.61 12.72 3.91
C PHE A 199 9.83 12.08 3.23
N ALA A 200 9.80 11.93 1.89
CA ALA A 200 10.98 11.45 1.16
C ALA A 200 12.02 12.56 0.97
N VAL A 201 13.29 12.26 1.25
CA VAL A 201 14.40 13.18 1.05
C VAL A 201 15.38 12.60 0.04
N HIS A 202 15.66 13.37 -1.03
CA HIS A 202 16.72 13.11 -1.98
C HIS A 202 17.63 14.36 -2.03
N PRO A 203 18.92 14.29 -1.61
CA PRO A 203 19.79 15.46 -1.50
C PRO A 203 20.03 16.19 -2.83
N GLY A 204 19.91 15.49 -3.95
CA GLY A 204 19.98 16.08 -5.28
C GLY A 204 18.72 16.86 -5.70
N ARG A 205 17.61 16.81 -4.95
CA ARG A 205 16.42 17.64 -5.26
C ARG A 205 16.65 19.08 -4.81
N PRO A 206 16.43 20.07 -5.70
CA PRO A 206 16.52 21.46 -5.29
C PRO A 206 15.61 21.77 -4.11
N ASN A 207 16.13 22.51 -3.13
CA ASN A 207 15.41 22.89 -1.92
C ASN A 207 14.88 21.72 -1.09
N HIS A 208 15.47 20.51 -1.21
CA HIS A 208 15.04 19.33 -0.47
C HIS A 208 14.95 19.57 1.03
N PHE A 209 15.95 20.25 1.61
CA PHE A 209 15.96 20.57 3.04
C PHE A 209 14.80 21.50 3.42
N GLU A 210 14.57 22.57 2.67
CA GLU A 210 13.52 23.53 2.96
C GLU A 210 12.12 22.94 2.78
N LEU A 211 11.95 22.06 1.78
CA LEU A 211 10.70 21.33 1.56
C LEU A 211 10.42 20.36 2.72
N MET A 212 11.42 19.56 3.10
CA MET A 212 11.33 18.64 4.24
C MET A 212 11.05 19.40 5.53
N LYS A 213 11.87 20.44 5.84
CA LYS A 213 11.73 21.24 7.05
C LYS A 213 10.32 21.83 7.15
N LYS A 214 9.81 22.42 6.07
CA LYS A 214 8.46 22.96 6.03
C LYS A 214 7.39 21.89 6.30
N GLY A 215 7.56 20.68 5.73
CA GLY A 215 6.65 19.56 5.96
C GLY A 215 6.63 19.10 7.42
N ILE A 216 7.80 19.00 8.03
CA ILE A 216 7.96 18.57 9.44
C ILE A 216 7.50 19.69 10.41
N ASP A 217 7.94 20.94 10.21
CA ASP A 217 7.56 22.05 11.09
C ASP A 217 6.05 22.29 11.10
N SER A 218 5.39 22.05 9.98
CA SER A 218 3.92 22.15 9.91
C SER A 218 3.18 21.02 10.60
N GLY A 219 3.88 19.95 11.02
CA GLY A 219 3.30 18.73 11.57
C GLY A 219 2.64 17.82 10.53
N ALA A 220 2.68 18.18 9.24
CA ALA A 220 2.11 17.35 8.18
C ALA A 220 2.88 16.04 7.97
N PHE A 221 4.14 15.96 8.42
CA PHE A 221 4.98 14.76 8.37
C PHE A 221 5.65 14.55 9.72
N ILE A 222 5.82 13.28 10.13
CA ILE A 222 6.37 12.91 11.44
C ILE A 222 7.75 12.26 11.37
N GLY A 223 8.20 11.89 10.18
CA GLY A 223 9.48 11.24 9.94
C GLY A 223 9.96 11.48 8.52
N ILE A 224 11.15 10.98 8.20
CA ILE A 224 11.69 11.04 6.84
C ILE A 224 12.04 9.65 6.31
N LYS A 225 11.92 9.49 4.98
CA LYS A 225 12.36 8.30 4.23
C LYS A 225 13.58 8.66 3.40
N LEU A 226 14.61 7.81 3.49
CA LEU A 226 15.79 7.84 2.63
C LEU A 226 15.85 6.58 1.75
N TYR A 227 16.37 6.75 0.52
CA TYR A 227 16.52 5.66 -0.43
C TYR A 227 17.84 5.81 -1.20
N PRO A 228 19.01 5.46 -0.57
CA PRO A 228 20.33 5.82 -1.09
C PRO A 228 20.66 5.22 -2.48
N SER A 229 20.18 4.02 -2.78
CA SER A 229 20.36 3.40 -4.11
C SER A 229 19.74 4.18 -5.28
N LEU A 230 18.97 5.24 -4.98
CA LEU A 230 18.54 6.21 -6.00
C LEU A 230 19.63 7.22 -6.39
N GLY A 231 20.87 7.07 -5.88
CA GLY A 231 22.07 7.73 -6.37
C GLY A 231 22.64 8.80 -5.45
N TYR A 232 22.71 8.55 -4.14
CA TYR A 232 23.38 9.45 -3.20
C TYR A 232 23.98 8.73 -2.00
N GLU A 233 25.09 9.23 -1.51
CA GLU A 233 25.78 8.75 -0.33
C GLU A 233 25.14 9.30 0.95
N VAL A 234 25.04 8.46 1.98
CA VAL A 234 24.38 8.81 3.26
C VAL A 234 25.17 9.81 4.10
N ASP A 235 26.48 9.95 3.89
CA ASP A 235 27.32 10.88 4.64
C ASP A 235 27.57 12.22 3.91
N SER A 236 26.81 12.48 2.83
CA SER A 236 26.93 13.73 2.08
C SER A 236 26.68 14.97 2.96
N PRO A 237 27.36 16.10 2.69
CA PRO A 237 27.17 17.34 3.45
C PRO A 237 25.72 17.82 3.50
N GLU A 238 24.98 17.62 2.41
CA GLU A 238 23.58 17.98 2.28
C GLU A 238 22.71 17.20 3.28
N LEU A 239 22.97 15.90 3.45
CA LEU A 239 22.25 15.06 4.39
C LEU A 239 22.67 15.30 5.84
N ARG A 240 23.91 15.69 6.11
CA ARG A 240 24.32 16.05 7.48
C ARG A 240 23.49 17.18 8.06
N ARG A 241 23.12 18.17 7.23
CA ARG A 241 22.18 19.25 7.63
C ARG A 241 20.79 18.69 7.94
N VAL A 242 20.32 17.71 7.16
CA VAL A 242 19.06 17.00 7.40
C VAL A 242 19.10 16.25 8.72
N TYR A 243 20.18 15.52 8.99
CA TYR A 243 20.36 14.74 10.22
C TYR A 243 20.39 15.61 11.48
N ALA A 244 21.15 16.72 11.43
CA ALA A 244 21.19 17.66 12.54
C ALA A 244 19.80 18.20 12.87
N TYR A 245 19.03 18.57 11.85
CA TYR A 245 17.65 18.98 12.03
C TYR A 245 16.75 17.85 12.56
N CYS A 246 16.89 16.62 12.07
CA CYS A 246 16.10 15.49 12.55
C CYS A 246 16.37 15.19 14.02
N LEU A 247 17.62 15.29 14.44
CA LEU A 247 18.01 15.12 15.84
C LEU A 247 17.38 16.22 16.73
N GLU A 248 17.54 17.50 16.34
CA GLU A 248 17.00 18.65 17.07
C GLU A 248 15.46 18.59 17.16
N ALA A 249 14.82 18.22 16.08
CA ALA A 249 13.38 18.18 15.97
C ALA A 249 12.74 16.84 16.41
N ASP A 250 13.55 15.89 16.91
CA ASP A 250 13.14 14.54 17.34
C ASP A 250 12.37 13.77 16.23
N VAL A 251 12.92 13.79 15.00
CA VAL A 251 12.30 13.20 13.80
C VAL A 251 12.98 11.87 13.45
N PRO A 252 12.27 10.75 13.42
CA PRO A 252 12.83 9.45 13.04
C PRO A 252 13.13 9.38 11.55
N ILE A 253 14.15 8.61 11.20
CA ILE A 253 14.60 8.32 9.84
C ILE A 253 14.37 6.85 9.54
N LEU A 254 13.67 6.51 8.47
CA LEU A 254 13.60 5.17 7.93
C LEU A 254 14.31 5.15 6.58
N LEU A 255 15.35 4.33 6.45
CA LEU A 255 16.11 4.23 5.20
C LEU A 255 15.98 2.84 4.57
N HIS A 256 16.02 2.81 3.25
CA HIS A 256 16.16 1.56 2.52
C HIS A 256 17.56 0.96 2.76
N CYS A 257 17.61 -0.29 3.18
CA CYS A 257 18.85 -1.00 3.49
C CYS A 257 18.72 -2.47 3.07
N SER A 258 18.87 -2.73 1.78
CA SER A 258 18.95 -4.08 1.23
C SER A 258 19.64 -4.07 -0.13
N HIS A 259 20.12 -5.23 -0.58
CA HIS A 259 20.72 -5.41 -1.91
C HIS A 259 19.69 -5.36 -3.05
N GLY A 260 18.40 -5.41 -2.72
CA GLY A 260 17.29 -5.31 -3.65
C GLY A 260 16.61 -3.93 -3.63
N GLY A 261 15.39 -3.87 -4.16
CA GLY A 261 14.63 -2.63 -4.22
C GLY A 261 14.87 -1.85 -5.50
N PHE A 262 14.50 -0.56 -5.49
CA PHE A 262 14.75 0.34 -6.60
C PHE A 262 16.17 0.87 -6.57
N TYR A 263 16.81 0.93 -7.70
CA TYR A 263 18.11 1.58 -7.86
C TYR A 263 18.18 2.29 -9.22
N ARG A 264 18.99 3.32 -9.27
CA ARG A 264 19.22 4.07 -10.50
C ARG A 264 20.36 3.47 -11.32
N ASP A 265 21.39 2.96 -10.63
CA ASP A 265 22.51 2.19 -11.14
C ASP A 265 22.85 1.11 -10.12
N LYS A 266 23.24 -0.09 -10.60
CA LYS A 266 23.65 -1.19 -9.71
C LYS A 266 24.79 -0.81 -8.75
N ALA A 267 25.70 0.06 -9.18
CA ALA A 267 26.77 0.57 -8.33
C ALA A 267 26.26 1.37 -7.13
N PHE A 268 25.03 1.91 -7.19
CA PHE A 268 24.46 2.68 -6.08
C PHE A 268 23.81 1.81 -5.01
N ILE A 269 23.69 0.50 -5.23
CA ILE A 269 23.23 -0.43 -4.20
C ILE A 269 24.13 -0.34 -2.96
N ASP A 270 25.45 -0.21 -3.15
CA ASP A 270 26.42 -0.10 -2.07
C ASP A 270 26.24 1.16 -1.22
N TYR A 271 25.50 2.17 -1.69
CA TYR A 271 25.15 3.35 -0.88
C TYR A 271 24.14 3.01 0.23
N CYS A 272 23.43 1.87 0.12
CA CYS A 272 22.55 1.34 1.16
C CYS A 272 23.28 0.52 2.22
N ASP A 273 24.57 0.26 2.07
CA ASP A 273 25.36 -0.52 3.03
C ASP A 273 25.31 0.11 4.43
N PRO A 274 24.90 -0.62 5.47
CA PRO A 274 24.79 -0.07 6.82
C PRO A 274 26.14 0.40 7.39
N ARG A 275 27.28 -0.11 6.88
CA ARG A 275 28.63 0.36 7.27
C ARG A 275 28.87 1.84 6.93
N ASN A 276 28.21 2.36 5.92
CA ASN A 276 28.32 3.79 5.56
C ASN A 276 27.79 4.71 6.67
N TRP A 277 26.97 4.19 7.59
CA TRP A 277 26.40 4.93 8.70
C TRP A 277 27.36 5.11 9.89
N ASP A 278 28.46 4.36 9.93
CA ASP A 278 29.48 4.53 10.98
C ASP A 278 30.04 5.94 11.01
N SER A 279 30.23 6.58 9.84
CA SER A 279 30.70 7.96 9.75
C SER A 279 29.63 8.97 10.15
N VAL A 280 28.34 8.64 10.00
CA VAL A 280 27.21 9.51 10.31
C VAL A 280 26.87 9.46 11.79
N LEU A 281 26.74 8.26 12.36
CA LEU A 281 26.30 8.04 13.75
C LEU A 281 27.44 8.25 14.76
N LYS A 282 28.20 9.35 14.65
CA LYS A 282 29.26 9.74 15.56
C LYS A 282 29.07 11.14 16.11
N GLY A 283 29.68 11.39 17.27
CA GLY A 283 29.62 12.71 17.90
C GLY A 283 28.19 13.13 18.20
N GLU A 284 27.82 14.30 17.73
CA GLU A 284 26.50 14.89 17.97
C GLU A 284 25.33 14.10 17.36
N LEU A 285 25.57 13.31 16.31
CA LEU A 285 24.55 12.51 15.63
C LEU A 285 24.40 11.07 16.19
N ALA A 286 25.10 10.73 17.27
CA ALA A 286 25.06 9.37 17.85
C ALA A 286 23.66 8.95 18.34
N GLU A 287 22.85 9.90 18.74
CA GLU A 287 21.46 9.69 19.22
C GLU A 287 20.41 9.84 18.12
N LEU A 288 20.82 9.95 16.85
CA LEU A 288 19.90 10.06 15.72
C LEU A 288 19.08 8.77 15.58
N ARG A 289 17.76 8.92 15.56
CA ARG A 289 16.81 7.79 15.52
C ARG A 289 16.65 7.27 14.09
N VAL A 290 17.26 6.10 13.82
CA VAL A 290 17.35 5.52 12.46
C VAL A 290 16.84 4.09 12.43
N CYS A 291 15.99 3.76 11.45
CA CYS A 291 15.56 2.41 11.15
C CYS A 291 16.15 1.94 9.82
N PHE A 292 16.95 0.89 9.86
CA PHE A 292 17.52 0.19 8.71
C PHE A 292 16.52 -0.82 8.17
N ALA A 293 15.84 -0.49 7.09
CA ALA A 293 14.78 -1.34 6.54
C ALA A 293 15.30 -2.71 6.08
N HIS A 294 14.39 -3.71 6.07
CA HIS A 294 14.62 -5.06 5.58
C HIS A 294 15.72 -5.85 6.29
N PHE A 295 16.15 -5.42 7.47
CA PHE A 295 17.23 -6.06 8.22
C PHE A 295 18.51 -6.29 7.39
N GLY A 296 18.81 -5.39 6.44
CA GLY A 296 19.95 -5.55 5.52
C GLY A 296 19.73 -6.52 4.35
N GLY A 297 18.60 -7.20 4.33
CA GLY A 297 18.18 -8.16 3.32
C GLY A 297 17.03 -9.02 3.82
N TRP A 298 16.02 -9.24 3.02
CA TRP A 298 14.80 -9.96 3.41
C TRP A 298 15.00 -11.46 3.71
N ASP A 299 16.18 -12.01 3.43
CA ASP A 299 16.61 -13.38 3.71
C ASP A 299 17.55 -13.50 4.92
N SER A 300 18.01 -12.37 5.50
CA SER A 300 19.08 -12.32 6.51
C SER A 300 18.84 -13.21 7.75
N LEU A 301 17.60 -13.31 8.23
CA LEU A 301 17.24 -14.14 9.39
C LEU A 301 17.05 -15.62 9.04
N GLY A 302 16.64 -15.93 7.82
CA GLY A 302 16.40 -17.32 7.35
C GLY A 302 17.64 -18.00 6.79
N THR A 303 18.62 -17.24 6.35
CA THR A 303 19.87 -17.72 5.76
C THR A 303 20.90 -18.06 6.85
N ALA A 304 21.54 -19.22 6.73
CA ALA A 304 22.64 -19.59 7.62
C ALA A 304 23.80 -18.60 7.45
N GLY A 305 24.23 -17.97 8.53
CA GLY A 305 25.28 -16.93 8.49
C GLY A 305 24.81 -15.56 8.02
N GLY A 306 23.53 -15.33 7.78
CA GLY A 306 23.01 -14.04 7.32
C GLY A 306 23.17 -12.89 8.32
N LEU A 307 23.46 -13.22 9.59
CA LEU A 307 23.76 -12.27 10.67
C LEU A 307 25.22 -12.33 11.14
N ASP A 308 26.10 -13.01 10.40
CA ASP A 308 27.52 -13.10 10.75
C ASP A 308 28.22 -11.74 10.56
N GLU A 309 29.37 -11.61 11.22
CA GLU A 309 30.24 -10.43 11.09
C GLU A 309 30.56 -10.14 9.61
N GLY A 310 30.42 -8.88 9.21
CA GLY A 310 30.66 -8.42 7.85
C GLY A 310 29.48 -8.57 6.88
N THR A 311 28.39 -9.26 7.27
CA THR A 311 27.12 -9.19 6.54
C THR A 311 26.37 -7.90 6.88
N TRP A 312 25.43 -7.48 6.03
CA TRP A 312 24.62 -6.29 6.33
C TRP A 312 23.74 -6.50 7.57
N GLY A 313 23.14 -7.70 7.70
CA GLY A 313 22.36 -8.05 8.89
C GLY A 313 23.21 -8.04 10.18
N GLY A 314 24.43 -8.59 10.13
CA GLY A 314 25.39 -8.55 11.24
C GLY A 314 25.78 -7.14 11.62
N THR A 315 26.13 -6.30 10.64
CA THR A 315 26.44 -4.88 10.85
C THR A 315 25.30 -4.11 11.51
N ILE A 316 24.05 -4.34 11.07
CA ILE A 316 22.87 -3.72 11.69
C ILE A 316 22.73 -4.16 13.16
N LEU A 317 22.93 -5.44 13.47
CA LEU A 317 22.93 -5.92 14.85
C LEU A 317 23.99 -5.26 15.72
N GLU A 318 25.21 -5.10 15.21
CA GLU A 318 26.29 -4.40 15.91
C GLU A 318 25.90 -2.95 16.21
N LEU A 319 25.42 -2.22 15.18
CA LEU A 319 24.92 -0.85 15.33
C LEU A 319 23.80 -0.76 16.38
N MET A 320 22.84 -1.69 16.36
CA MET A 320 21.74 -1.72 17.33
C MET A 320 22.22 -2.04 18.76
N ARG A 321 23.21 -2.90 18.94
CA ARG A 321 23.77 -3.22 20.26
C ARG A 321 24.58 -2.08 20.86
N GLU A 322 25.25 -1.31 20.03
CA GLU A 322 26.07 -0.17 20.43
C GLU A 322 25.26 1.12 20.63
N ARG A 323 24.20 1.31 19.83
CA ARG A 323 23.46 2.57 19.71
C ARG A 323 21.97 2.36 19.98
N PRO A 324 21.44 2.92 21.08
CA PRO A 324 20.05 2.69 21.49
C PRO A 324 19.02 3.29 20.51
N ALA A 325 19.42 4.25 19.68
CA ALA A 325 18.54 4.91 18.71
C ALA A 325 18.50 4.23 17.32
N CYS A 326 19.20 3.08 17.14
CA CYS A 326 19.18 2.29 15.91
C CYS A 326 18.12 1.19 15.98
N TYR A 327 17.33 1.07 14.90
CA TYR A 327 16.23 0.14 14.71
C TYR A 327 16.39 -0.58 13.38
N THR A 328 15.62 -1.66 13.19
CA THR A 328 15.45 -2.32 11.90
C THR A 328 14.02 -2.77 11.72
N ASP A 329 13.61 -3.10 10.48
CA ASP A 329 12.29 -3.66 10.21
C ASP A 329 12.35 -4.99 9.43
N LEU A 330 11.25 -5.74 9.49
CA LEU A 330 11.08 -7.05 8.86
C LEU A 330 10.27 -6.96 7.55
N SER A 331 10.31 -5.81 6.89
CA SER A 331 9.50 -5.59 5.69
C SER A 331 9.98 -6.46 4.53
N PHE A 332 9.01 -7.03 3.82
CA PHE A 332 9.19 -7.93 2.68
C PHE A 332 10.03 -9.18 2.99
N HIS A 333 10.02 -9.67 4.24
CA HIS A 333 10.63 -10.96 4.59
C HIS A 333 9.69 -12.10 4.19
N THR A 334 9.74 -12.52 2.94
CA THR A 334 8.88 -13.57 2.35
C THR A 334 9.63 -14.83 1.94
N ASP A 335 10.95 -14.76 1.71
CA ASP A 335 11.74 -15.87 1.17
C ASP A 335 11.69 -17.13 2.05
N GLN A 336 11.68 -16.99 3.37
CA GLN A 336 11.56 -18.12 4.31
C GLN A 336 10.23 -18.87 4.21
N MET A 337 9.18 -18.27 3.64
CA MET A 337 7.87 -18.90 3.50
C MET A 337 7.88 -20.10 2.53
N HIS A 338 8.91 -20.22 1.72
CA HIS A 338 9.04 -21.23 0.67
C HIS A 338 9.92 -22.40 1.06
N ASP A 339 10.65 -22.32 2.20
CA ASP A 339 11.51 -23.36 2.72
C ASP A 339 11.25 -23.56 4.23
N PRO A 340 10.66 -24.71 4.66
CA PRO A 340 10.38 -24.96 6.07
C PRO A 340 11.61 -24.90 6.98
N ALA A 341 12.79 -25.26 6.50
CA ALA A 341 14.01 -25.18 7.29
C ALA A 341 14.51 -23.73 7.44
N ALA A 342 14.33 -22.89 6.42
CA ALA A 342 14.58 -21.46 6.49
C ALA A 342 13.56 -20.77 7.39
N GLU A 343 12.28 -21.15 7.32
CA GLU A 343 11.22 -20.63 8.18
C GLU A 343 11.50 -20.93 9.66
N GLU A 344 11.85 -22.16 10.00
CA GLU A 344 12.19 -22.53 11.37
C GLU A 344 13.39 -21.72 11.90
N ARG A 345 14.46 -21.64 11.11
CA ARG A 345 15.64 -20.81 11.47
C ARG A 345 15.27 -19.36 11.68
N TYR A 346 14.44 -18.81 10.78
CA TYR A 346 13.99 -17.44 10.82
C TYR A 346 13.32 -17.11 12.16
N PHE A 347 12.29 -17.86 12.54
CA PHE A 347 11.56 -17.57 13.77
C PHE A 347 12.36 -17.90 15.02
N GLN A 348 13.20 -18.95 15.03
CA GLN A 348 14.12 -19.24 16.13
C GLN A 348 15.15 -18.11 16.32
N THR A 349 15.67 -17.56 15.22
CA THR A 349 16.61 -16.44 15.26
C THR A 349 15.93 -15.17 15.77
N LEU A 350 14.75 -14.86 15.23
CA LEU A 350 13.96 -13.69 15.65
C LEU A 350 13.60 -13.76 17.14
N SER A 351 13.10 -14.91 17.63
CA SER A 351 12.80 -15.10 19.06
C SER A 351 14.02 -14.82 19.94
N ARG A 352 15.19 -15.38 19.61
CA ARG A 352 16.43 -15.13 20.39
C ARG A 352 16.81 -13.63 20.39
N LEU A 353 16.68 -12.94 19.26
CA LEU A 353 16.97 -11.50 19.21
C LEU A 353 15.98 -10.69 20.04
N LEU A 354 14.72 -11.10 20.09
CA LEU A 354 13.68 -10.45 20.90
C LEU A 354 13.82 -10.74 22.42
N GLU A 355 14.60 -11.73 22.81
CA GLU A 355 14.99 -11.98 24.20
C GLU A 355 16.13 -11.07 24.67
N GLU A 356 16.96 -10.56 23.75
CA GLU A 356 18.02 -9.60 24.07
C GLU A 356 17.40 -8.26 24.50
N GLU A 357 17.59 -7.82 25.74
CA GLU A 357 17.05 -6.57 26.28
C GLU A 357 17.29 -5.38 25.34
N LYS A 358 18.51 -5.24 24.82
CA LYS A 358 18.89 -4.17 23.90
C LYS A 358 18.18 -4.20 22.56
N LEU A 359 17.66 -5.34 22.11
CA LEU A 359 17.07 -5.52 20.78
C LEU A 359 15.55 -5.67 20.83
N SER A 360 14.99 -6.07 21.95
CA SER A 360 13.62 -6.55 22.11
C SER A 360 12.52 -5.59 21.63
N ARG A 361 12.79 -4.28 21.58
CA ARG A 361 11.85 -3.23 21.12
C ARG A 361 12.39 -2.47 19.91
N ARG A 362 13.45 -2.97 19.23
CA ARG A 362 14.10 -2.26 18.12
C ARG A 362 14.07 -3.00 16.80
N ILE A 363 13.43 -4.16 16.78
CA ILE A 363 13.05 -4.88 15.56
C ILE A 363 11.55 -4.59 15.33
N LEU A 364 11.23 -4.01 14.18
CA LEU A 364 9.91 -3.47 13.89
C LEU A 364 9.20 -4.32 12.82
N TRP A 365 7.89 -4.44 12.90
CA TRP A 365 7.10 -5.08 11.87
C TRP A 365 6.78 -4.08 10.75
N GLY A 366 7.05 -4.46 9.51
CA GLY A 366 6.75 -3.74 8.30
C GLY A 366 6.38 -4.69 7.18
N SER A 367 5.70 -4.24 6.13
CA SER A 367 5.30 -5.10 5.02
C SER A 367 5.97 -4.79 3.68
N ASP A 368 6.31 -3.54 3.42
CA ASP A 368 6.66 -3.05 2.07
C ASP A 368 5.57 -3.38 1.05
N SER A 369 4.38 -2.91 1.35
CA SER A 369 3.09 -3.28 0.75
C SER A 369 3.08 -3.38 -0.79
N TRP A 370 3.87 -2.57 -1.49
CA TRP A 370 3.93 -2.57 -2.95
C TRP A 370 4.61 -3.82 -3.52
N LEU A 371 5.73 -4.23 -2.94
CA LEU A 371 6.41 -5.46 -3.33
C LEU A 371 5.62 -6.67 -2.85
N LEU A 372 5.16 -6.61 -1.61
CA LEU A 372 4.36 -7.66 -1.00
C LEU A 372 3.12 -8.00 -1.83
N ARG A 373 2.45 -6.98 -2.40
CA ARG A 373 1.22 -7.16 -3.18
C ARG A 373 1.40 -8.02 -4.43
N MET A 374 2.63 -8.13 -4.95
CA MET A 374 2.93 -9.04 -6.05
C MET A 374 2.89 -10.52 -5.63
N GLU A 375 3.11 -10.82 -4.35
CA GLU A 375 3.20 -12.18 -3.81
C GLU A 375 1.95 -12.56 -3.00
N MET A 376 1.48 -11.64 -2.15
CA MET A 376 0.36 -11.90 -1.24
C MET A 376 -0.34 -10.62 -0.78
N THR A 377 -1.42 -10.79 -0.03
CA THR A 377 -2.14 -9.67 0.60
C THR A 377 -1.49 -9.27 1.92
N GLU A 378 -1.70 -8.02 2.32
CA GLU A 378 -1.29 -7.49 3.63
C GLU A 378 -1.83 -8.36 4.79
N ALA A 379 -3.11 -8.72 4.72
CA ALA A 379 -3.76 -9.58 5.71
C ALA A 379 -3.12 -10.99 5.80
N THR A 380 -2.65 -11.53 4.67
CA THR A 380 -1.96 -12.83 4.66
C THR A 380 -0.59 -12.73 5.33
N PHE A 381 0.19 -11.69 5.01
CA PHE A 381 1.50 -11.45 5.61
C PHE A 381 1.39 -11.19 7.11
N TRP A 382 0.41 -10.37 7.53
CA TRP A 382 0.08 -10.13 8.93
C TRP A 382 -0.21 -11.42 9.69
N ARG A 383 -1.11 -12.26 9.15
CA ARG A 383 -1.49 -13.54 9.74
C ARG A 383 -0.30 -14.49 9.85
N TYR A 384 0.57 -14.53 8.86
CA TYR A 384 1.76 -15.36 8.83
C TYR A 384 2.66 -15.16 10.05
N PHE A 385 2.94 -13.91 10.41
CA PHE A 385 3.72 -13.59 11.61
C PHE A 385 2.95 -13.91 12.90
N ARG A 386 1.68 -13.55 12.94
CA ARG A 386 0.85 -13.79 14.14
C ARG A 386 0.69 -15.26 14.50
N GLU A 387 0.62 -16.14 13.54
CA GLU A 387 0.47 -17.58 13.76
C GLU A 387 1.76 -18.26 14.20
N ARG A 388 2.92 -17.63 13.97
CA ARG A 388 4.26 -18.21 14.23
C ARG A 388 5.00 -17.61 15.42
N MET A 389 4.45 -16.56 15.98
CA MET A 389 5.03 -15.84 17.11
C MET A 389 4.09 -15.91 18.31
N SER A 390 4.63 -15.86 19.52
CA SER A 390 3.82 -15.61 20.70
C SER A 390 3.22 -14.19 20.65
N GLU A 391 2.09 -13.97 21.32
CA GLU A 391 1.46 -12.65 21.39
C GLU A 391 2.42 -11.60 21.96
N GLU A 392 3.27 -11.95 22.91
CA GLU A 392 4.24 -11.04 23.51
C GLU A 392 5.35 -10.64 22.53
N GLU A 393 5.90 -11.59 21.77
CA GLU A 393 6.89 -11.30 20.72
C GLU A 393 6.29 -10.43 19.61
N PHE A 394 5.06 -10.76 19.18
CA PHE A 394 4.38 -9.97 18.18
C PHE A 394 4.10 -8.55 18.65
N ARG A 395 3.70 -8.37 19.91
CA ARG A 395 3.54 -7.04 20.51
C ARG A 395 4.85 -6.24 20.55
N LYS A 396 6.00 -6.89 20.77
CA LYS A 396 7.31 -6.20 20.72
C LYS A 396 7.54 -5.58 19.35
N ILE A 397 7.34 -6.34 18.25
CA ILE A 397 7.65 -5.87 16.90
C ILE A 397 6.56 -4.98 16.27
N ALA A 398 5.29 -5.19 16.61
CA ALA A 398 4.16 -4.52 15.96
C ALA A 398 3.49 -3.43 16.80
N VAL A 399 3.81 -3.33 18.12
CA VAL A 399 3.24 -2.32 19.02
C VAL A 399 4.33 -1.52 19.71
N ARG A 400 5.12 -2.14 20.62
CA ARG A 400 6.04 -1.41 21.49
C ARG A 400 7.19 -0.78 20.70
N GLY A 401 7.90 -1.55 19.90
CA GLY A 401 9.00 -1.06 19.07
C GLY A 401 8.60 0.08 18.13
N PRO A 402 7.52 -0.08 17.32
CA PRO A 402 6.99 1.01 16.52
C PRO A 402 6.63 2.27 17.29
N ARG A 403 6.03 2.13 18.47
CA ARG A 403 5.70 3.29 19.33
C ARG A 403 6.96 4.02 19.80
N ASP A 404 8.00 3.29 20.24
CA ASP A 404 9.29 3.87 20.62
C ASP A 404 9.94 4.58 19.42
N PHE A 405 9.99 3.92 18.28
CA PHE A 405 10.55 4.49 17.05
C PHE A 405 9.83 5.76 16.60
N LEU A 406 8.52 5.82 16.72
CA LEU A 406 7.71 6.98 16.32
C LEU A 406 7.59 8.05 17.39
N GLY A 407 7.98 7.76 18.64
CA GLY A 407 7.94 8.71 19.75
C GLY A 407 6.59 8.80 20.46
N PHE A 408 5.81 7.72 20.46
CA PHE A 408 4.58 7.66 21.26
C PHE A 408 4.89 7.59 22.75
N PRO A 409 4.04 8.15 23.61
CA PRO A 409 4.12 7.91 25.05
C PRO A 409 3.77 6.46 25.38
N GLU A 410 4.29 5.96 26.50
CA GLU A 410 3.94 4.64 27.02
C GLU A 410 2.47 4.59 27.45
N VAL A 411 1.84 3.44 27.29
CA VAL A 411 0.40 3.26 27.53
C VAL A 411 0.14 2.45 28.79
N GLU A 412 1.06 1.57 29.18
CA GLU A 412 0.83 0.65 30.30
C GLU A 412 1.53 1.19 31.56
N PRO A 413 0.81 1.27 32.69
CA PRO A 413 1.41 1.72 33.95
C PRO A 413 2.57 0.80 34.38
N GLY A 414 3.76 1.38 34.57
CA GLY A 414 4.95 0.65 35.01
C GLY A 414 5.89 0.21 33.89
N GLU A 415 5.57 0.49 32.62
CA GLU A 415 6.55 0.40 31.55
C GLU A 415 7.51 1.60 31.59
N GLU A 416 8.81 1.30 31.38
CA GLU A 416 9.79 2.37 31.17
C GLU A 416 9.63 2.95 29.76
N GLY A 417 9.42 4.26 29.67
CA GLY A 417 9.25 4.93 28.38
C GLY A 417 8.91 6.42 28.53
N ARG A 418 8.49 7.02 27.44
CA ARG A 418 8.11 8.44 27.39
C ARG A 418 6.76 8.64 28.07
N THR A 419 6.65 9.64 28.92
CA THR A 419 5.36 10.07 29.49
C THR A 419 4.60 11.03 28.57
N GLU A 420 5.32 11.72 27.67
CA GLU A 420 4.78 12.70 26.72
C GLU A 420 5.15 12.31 25.28
N PRO A 421 4.34 12.69 24.28
CA PRO A 421 4.68 12.49 22.89
C PRO A 421 6.02 13.13 22.52
N ALA A 422 6.78 12.51 21.63
CA ALA A 422 7.95 13.13 21.03
C ALA A 422 7.59 14.39 20.24
N ALA A 423 8.52 15.32 20.09
CA ALA A 423 8.25 16.61 19.45
C ALA A 423 7.68 16.49 18.03
N ASN A 424 8.14 15.50 17.23
CA ASN A 424 7.58 15.21 15.92
C ASN A 424 6.10 14.81 15.98
N LEU A 425 5.74 13.95 16.94
CA LEU A 425 4.39 13.46 17.10
C LEU A 425 3.47 14.58 17.66
N GLN A 426 3.97 15.38 18.61
CA GLN A 426 3.21 16.52 19.15
C GLN A 426 2.88 17.52 18.04
N ARG A 427 3.85 17.85 17.17
CA ARG A 427 3.57 18.72 15.99
C ARG A 427 2.48 18.14 15.10
N HIS A 428 2.45 16.83 14.91
CA HIS A 428 1.40 16.18 14.12
C HIS A 428 0.02 16.25 14.78
N LEU A 429 -0.05 16.04 16.09
CA LEU A 429 -1.30 16.22 16.84
C LEU A 429 -1.81 17.67 16.75
N ASP A 430 -0.92 18.64 16.90
CA ASP A 430 -1.24 20.07 16.73
C ASP A 430 -1.71 20.37 15.29
N PHE A 431 -1.09 19.76 14.27
CA PHE A 431 -1.50 19.88 12.88
C PHE A 431 -2.91 19.34 12.66
N LEU A 432 -3.23 18.16 13.19
CA LEU A 432 -4.57 17.59 13.12
C LEU A 432 -5.59 18.50 13.81
N ALA A 433 -5.28 18.99 15.01
CA ALA A 433 -6.13 19.90 15.77
C ALA A 433 -6.39 21.23 15.04
N GLN A 434 -5.35 21.83 14.44
CA GLN A 434 -5.47 23.05 13.66
C GLN A 434 -6.27 22.88 12.37
N ASN A 435 -6.21 21.70 11.76
CA ASN A 435 -6.94 21.37 10.54
C ASN A 435 -8.21 20.55 10.79
N ARG A 436 -8.77 20.57 12.01
CA ARG A 436 -9.93 19.75 12.41
C ARG A 436 -11.09 19.77 11.43
N SER A 437 -11.31 20.88 10.72
CA SER A 437 -12.37 20.99 9.71
C SER A 437 -12.09 20.18 8.43
N GLN A 438 -10.85 19.73 8.22
CA GLN A 438 -10.41 18.89 7.11
C GLN A 438 -10.15 17.44 7.57
N VAL A 439 -10.10 17.22 8.89
CA VAL A 439 -9.85 15.89 9.47
C VAL A 439 -11.05 14.98 9.22
N GLY A 440 -10.78 13.72 8.86
CA GLY A 440 -11.80 12.69 8.66
C GLY A 440 -12.57 12.41 9.95
N SER A 441 -13.80 11.92 9.81
CA SER A 441 -14.79 11.82 10.90
C SER A 441 -14.49 10.82 12.01
N HIS A 442 -13.46 10.01 11.87
CA HIS A 442 -13.13 8.96 12.85
C HIS A 442 -11.64 8.95 13.12
N PRO A 443 -11.15 9.91 13.92
CA PRO A 443 -9.77 9.87 14.40
C PRO A 443 -9.55 8.59 15.21
N SER A 444 -8.34 8.05 15.14
CA SER A 444 -7.94 6.97 16.03
C SER A 444 -8.04 7.43 17.49
N ARG A 445 -8.42 6.51 18.37
CA ARG A 445 -8.60 6.78 19.80
C ARG A 445 -7.41 7.51 20.44
N TRP A 446 -6.18 7.14 20.09
CA TRP A 446 -4.99 7.78 20.62
C TRP A 446 -4.84 9.26 20.21
N VAL A 447 -5.38 9.67 19.03
CA VAL A 447 -5.41 11.08 18.61
C VAL A 447 -6.37 11.87 19.49
N GLU A 448 -7.54 11.32 19.76
CA GLU A 448 -8.52 11.96 20.64
C GLU A 448 -8.00 12.07 22.09
N GLU A 449 -7.36 11.01 22.59
CA GLU A 449 -6.79 10.96 23.94
C GLU A 449 -5.64 11.96 24.14
N LEU A 450 -4.78 12.14 23.14
CA LEU A 450 -3.60 13.01 23.25
C LEU A 450 -3.85 14.46 22.82
N THR A 451 -4.92 14.76 22.10
CA THR A 451 -5.21 16.14 21.70
C THR A 451 -6.20 16.85 22.61
N GLU A 452 -6.98 16.12 23.40
CA GLU A 452 -8.13 16.64 24.16
C GLU A 452 -9.13 17.44 23.28
N VAL A 453 -9.01 17.33 21.96
CA VAL A 453 -9.86 18.03 20.99
C VAL A 453 -10.97 17.08 20.54
N ALA A 454 -12.21 17.44 20.81
CA ALA A 454 -13.34 16.76 20.21
C ALA A 454 -13.37 17.05 18.69
N PHE A 455 -13.10 16.05 17.88
CA PHE A 455 -13.34 16.12 16.45
C PHE A 455 -14.83 15.92 16.24
N GLU A 456 -15.52 16.88 15.60
CA GLU A 456 -16.96 16.83 15.42
C GLU A 456 -17.42 15.50 14.82
N PRO A 457 -18.20 14.68 15.55
CA PRO A 457 -18.83 13.53 14.98
C PRO A 457 -19.98 14.02 14.11
N GLY A 458 -19.78 14.23 12.84
CA GLY A 458 -20.91 14.71 12.07
C GLY A 458 -20.62 15.38 10.76
N ARG A 459 -19.38 15.71 10.42
CA ARG A 459 -19.00 15.72 9.04
C ARG A 459 -18.83 14.25 8.65
N GLU A 460 -19.97 13.62 8.33
CA GLU A 460 -19.85 12.41 7.56
C GLU A 460 -18.93 12.75 6.40
N PRO A 461 -17.75 12.12 6.31
CA PRO A 461 -17.07 12.14 5.06
C PRO A 461 -18.10 11.59 4.06
N PRO A 462 -17.99 11.92 2.80
CA PRO A 462 -18.69 11.16 1.77
C PRO A 462 -18.35 9.66 1.81
N ASP A 463 -17.81 9.18 2.90
CA ASP A 463 -17.13 7.92 3.18
C ASP A 463 -17.90 7.01 4.15
N TRP A 464 -19.22 7.21 4.34
CA TRP A 464 -20.08 6.29 5.10
C TRP A 464 -19.92 4.82 4.64
N HIS A 465 -19.53 4.60 3.38
CA HIS A 465 -19.18 3.30 2.80
C HIS A 465 -18.03 2.57 3.51
N ARG A 466 -17.27 3.25 4.37
CA ARG A 466 -16.16 2.66 5.15
C ARG A 466 -16.61 2.03 6.45
N ARG A 467 -17.85 2.27 6.86
CA ARG A 467 -18.38 1.78 8.14
C ARG A 467 -18.60 0.27 8.16
N SER A 468 -18.90 -0.35 6.99
CA SER A 468 -19.07 -1.80 6.89
C SER A 468 -18.82 -2.32 5.47
N ALA A 469 -18.58 -3.62 5.33
CA ALA A 469 -18.43 -4.26 4.02
C ALA A 469 -19.67 -4.10 3.12
N PRO A 470 -20.91 -4.28 3.61
CA PRO A 470 -22.13 -4.00 2.84
C PRO A 470 -22.24 -2.55 2.40
N ALA A 471 -21.94 -1.60 3.28
CA ALA A 471 -21.99 -0.19 2.95
C ALA A 471 -20.95 0.17 1.86
N ARG A 472 -19.76 -0.43 1.91
CA ARG A 472 -18.73 -0.29 0.85
C ARG A 472 -19.21 -0.83 -0.49
N ALA A 473 -19.85 -2.01 -0.49
CA ALA A 473 -20.40 -2.61 -1.69
C ALA A 473 -21.50 -1.73 -2.30
N ILE A 474 -22.43 -1.21 -1.49
CA ILE A 474 -23.50 -0.29 -1.92
C ILE A 474 -22.91 0.98 -2.53
N PHE A 475 -21.90 1.58 -1.88
CA PHE A 475 -21.27 2.80 -2.37
C PHE A 475 -20.49 2.58 -3.67
N ALA A 476 -19.75 1.47 -3.76
CA ALA A 476 -19.04 1.14 -4.98
C ALA A 476 -20.01 0.87 -6.16
N LEU A 477 -21.15 0.23 -5.88
CA LEU A 477 -22.24 0.08 -6.84
C LEU A 477 -22.83 1.44 -7.23
N ALA A 478 -23.18 2.29 -6.26
CA ALA A 478 -23.68 3.62 -6.49
C ALA A 478 -22.69 4.48 -7.30
N ARG A 479 -21.40 4.42 -6.96
CA ARG A 479 -20.32 5.12 -7.68
C ARG A 479 -20.16 4.57 -9.10
N GLY A 480 -20.27 3.27 -9.29
CA GLY A 480 -20.30 2.64 -10.61
C GLY A 480 -21.48 3.10 -11.48
N PHE A 481 -22.63 3.38 -10.86
CA PHE A 481 -23.80 3.95 -11.54
C PHE A 481 -23.63 5.43 -11.90
N MET A 482 -23.01 6.22 -11.00
CA MET A 482 -22.89 7.67 -11.15
C MET A 482 -21.82 8.09 -12.15
N SER A 483 -20.79 7.28 -12.34
CA SER A 483 -19.68 7.59 -13.24
C SER A 483 -19.89 6.94 -14.61
N GLY A 484 -20.85 7.40 -15.38
CA GLY A 484 -21.16 6.92 -16.74
C GLY A 484 -19.98 6.87 -17.74
N GLY A 485 -18.78 7.20 -17.31
CA GLY A 485 -17.54 7.13 -18.07
C GLY A 485 -16.31 6.71 -17.26
N GLN A 486 -16.39 6.57 -15.95
CA GLN A 486 -15.25 6.16 -15.09
C GLN A 486 -15.60 4.83 -14.40
N ARG A 487 -15.20 3.77 -15.03
CA ARG A 487 -15.54 2.40 -14.63
C ARG A 487 -14.58 1.90 -13.58
N ASN A 488 -15.11 1.57 -12.41
CA ASN A 488 -14.45 0.64 -11.51
C ASN A 488 -14.86 -0.77 -11.98
N ALA A 489 -13.99 -1.47 -12.72
CA ALA A 489 -14.35 -2.57 -13.61
C ALA A 489 -14.94 -3.78 -12.93
N GLY A 490 -14.36 -4.21 -11.81
CA GLY A 490 -14.87 -5.40 -11.13
C GLY A 490 -16.34 -5.24 -10.73
N PHE A 491 -16.71 -4.05 -10.23
CA PHE A 491 -18.08 -3.74 -9.84
C PHE A 491 -19.02 -3.50 -11.03
N ALA A 492 -18.56 -2.78 -12.06
CA ALA A 492 -19.39 -2.52 -13.23
C ALA A 492 -19.73 -3.82 -13.96
N GLN A 493 -18.78 -4.73 -14.09
CA GLN A 493 -18.97 -6.00 -14.79
C GLN A 493 -19.80 -7.00 -13.96
N ALA A 494 -19.53 -7.15 -12.66
CA ALA A 494 -20.34 -7.98 -11.78
C ALA A 494 -21.78 -7.44 -11.70
N ARG A 495 -21.95 -6.12 -11.64
CA ARG A 495 -23.22 -5.44 -11.72
C ARG A 495 -23.94 -5.74 -13.03
N ASP A 496 -23.30 -5.48 -14.18
CA ASP A 496 -23.93 -5.64 -15.50
C ASP A 496 -24.28 -7.09 -15.78
N LEU A 497 -23.41 -8.03 -15.37
CA LEU A 497 -23.67 -9.47 -15.49
C LEU A 497 -24.86 -9.87 -14.63
N ARG A 498 -24.90 -9.47 -13.37
CA ARG A 498 -25.93 -9.86 -12.43
C ARG A 498 -27.28 -9.18 -12.72
N LEU A 499 -27.27 -7.93 -13.13
CA LEU A 499 -28.49 -7.23 -13.54
C LEU A 499 -29.05 -7.76 -14.86
N LYS A 500 -28.20 -8.22 -15.80
CA LYS A 500 -28.62 -8.96 -16.99
C LYS A 500 -29.20 -10.32 -16.65
N GLU A 501 -28.55 -11.08 -15.77
CA GLU A 501 -29.06 -12.39 -15.32
C GLU A 501 -30.41 -12.27 -14.61
N LEU A 502 -30.62 -11.19 -13.86
CA LEU A 502 -31.86 -10.89 -13.17
C LEU A 502 -32.92 -10.25 -14.08
N GLY A 503 -32.61 -9.94 -15.34
CA GLY A 503 -33.52 -9.34 -16.31
C GLY A 503 -33.89 -7.88 -16.04
N TYR A 504 -33.10 -7.15 -15.23
CA TYR A 504 -33.49 -5.84 -14.66
C TYR A 504 -32.77 -4.64 -15.24
N TRP A 505 -31.78 -4.83 -16.10
CA TRP A 505 -30.94 -3.74 -16.61
C TRP A 505 -30.80 -3.76 -18.12
N ASP A 506 -31.14 -2.64 -18.75
CA ASP A 506 -30.61 -2.26 -20.05
C ASP A 506 -29.82 -0.95 -19.89
N PRO A 507 -28.47 -0.95 -20.08
CA PRO A 507 -27.66 0.26 -19.99
C PRO A 507 -28.01 1.31 -21.05
N ARG A 508 -28.87 0.98 -21.99
CA ARG A 508 -29.41 1.86 -23.03
C ARG A 508 -30.79 2.45 -22.68
N ASP A 509 -31.35 2.13 -21.52
CA ASP A 509 -32.63 2.72 -21.10
C ASP A 509 -32.38 4.19 -20.72
N PRO A 510 -32.92 5.15 -21.51
CA PRO A 510 -32.77 6.59 -21.27
C PRO A 510 -33.38 7.08 -19.96
N ASN A 511 -34.20 6.26 -19.28
CA ASN A 511 -34.78 6.58 -17.98
C ASN A 511 -33.83 6.29 -16.82
N PHE A 512 -32.64 5.78 -17.10
CA PHE A 512 -31.58 5.50 -16.13
C PHE A 512 -30.56 6.64 -16.04
N GLU A 513 -31.02 7.86 -15.90
CA GLU A 513 -30.16 9.01 -15.73
C GLU A 513 -29.51 9.03 -14.34
N GLY A 514 -28.29 9.61 -14.24
CA GLY A 514 -27.45 9.60 -13.04
C GLY A 514 -28.13 10.12 -11.76
N GLN A 515 -29.13 10.99 -11.86
CA GLN A 515 -29.91 11.48 -10.71
C GLN A 515 -30.82 10.41 -10.10
N THR A 516 -31.40 9.54 -10.93
CA THR A 516 -32.26 8.44 -10.46
C THR A 516 -31.43 7.41 -9.71
N CYS A 517 -30.20 7.12 -10.19
CA CYS A 517 -29.28 6.21 -9.53
C CYS A 517 -28.76 6.76 -8.19
N LEU A 518 -28.52 8.06 -8.11
CA LEU A 518 -28.12 8.72 -6.86
C LEU A 518 -29.26 8.69 -5.83
N GLY A 519 -30.51 8.93 -6.28
CA GLY A 519 -31.70 8.81 -5.44
C GLY A 519 -31.87 7.39 -4.90
N LEU A 520 -31.77 6.37 -5.78
CA LEU A 520 -31.84 4.95 -5.41
C LEU A 520 -30.73 4.55 -4.43
N ALA A 521 -29.50 5.01 -4.67
CA ALA A 521 -28.38 4.75 -3.77
C ALA A 521 -28.65 5.35 -2.38
N ARG A 522 -29.13 6.60 -2.29
CA ARG A 522 -29.48 7.25 -1.02
C ARG A 522 -30.61 6.54 -0.28
N GLU A 523 -31.65 6.13 -0.99
CA GLU A 523 -32.79 5.40 -0.41
C GLU A 523 -32.36 4.02 0.09
N LEU A 524 -31.49 3.32 -0.65
CA LEU A 524 -30.93 2.04 -0.24
C LEU A 524 -30.06 2.20 1.01
N ILE A 525 -29.24 3.25 1.07
CA ILE A 525 -28.40 3.60 2.21
C ILE A 525 -29.28 3.87 3.43
N GLY A 526 -30.28 4.73 3.31
CA GLY A 526 -31.21 5.03 4.40
C GLY A 526 -31.92 3.78 4.90
N ALA A 527 -32.38 2.91 4.01
CA ALA A 527 -32.99 1.64 4.38
C ALA A 527 -31.99 0.70 5.09
N CYS A 528 -30.72 0.71 4.69
CA CYS A 528 -29.67 -0.04 5.34
C CYS A 528 -29.35 0.52 6.72
N GLU A 529 -29.24 1.82 6.89
CA GLU A 529 -28.96 2.50 8.16
C GLU A 529 -30.10 2.28 9.18
N ASP A 530 -31.32 2.44 8.76
CA ASP A 530 -32.50 2.23 9.58
C ASP A 530 -32.64 0.80 10.12
N HIS A 531 -32.00 -0.18 9.48
CA HIS A 531 -32.06 -1.58 9.92
C HIS A 531 -30.95 -1.98 10.89
N GLY A 532 -30.03 -1.09 11.24
CA GLY A 532 -28.82 -1.50 11.94
C GLY A 532 -28.10 -2.62 11.16
N THR A 533 -28.04 -2.50 9.86
CA THR A 533 -27.60 -3.49 8.85
C THR A 533 -26.20 -3.99 9.03
N TYR A 534 -25.53 -3.49 9.99
CA TYR A 534 -24.17 -3.85 10.31
C TYR A 534 -24.11 -4.89 11.42
N ALA A 535 -25.30 -5.33 11.90
CA ALA A 535 -25.39 -6.37 12.90
C ALA A 535 -25.47 -7.77 12.26
N PRO A 536 -24.87 -8.80 12.88
CA PRO A 536 -25.04 -10.18 12.46
C PRO A 536 -26.54 -10.54 12.40
N GLY A 537 -27.04 -11.02 11.27
CA GLY A 537 -28.42 -11.45 11.10
C GLY A 537 -29.31 -10.51 10.27
N TRP A 538 -28.71 -9.63 9.50
CA TRP A 538 -29.49 -8.82 8.55
C TRP A 538 -30.21 -9.70 7.52
N ASP A 539 -31.53 -9.50 7.40
CA ASP A 539 -32.38 -10.31 6.54
C ASP A 539 -32.76 -9.54 5.27
N ARG A 540 -32.32 -10.06 4.11
CA ARG A 540 -32.60 -9.53 2.79
C ARG A 540 -34.11 -9.29 2.57
N ASN A 541 -34.96 -10.24 3.00
CA ASN A 541 -36.40 -10.14 2.76
C ASN A 541 -37.01 -8.99 3.55
N ARG A 542 -36.55 -8.75 4.77
CA ARG A 542 -36.97 -7.58 5.57
C ARG A 542 -36.56 -6.26 4.93
N ALA A 543 -35.36 -6.20 4.37
CA ALA A 543 -34.92 -5.01 3.64
C ALA A 543 -35.79 -4.74 2.42
N ILE A 544 -36.13 -5.77 1.65
CA ILE A 544 -37.04 -5.66 0.48
C ILE A 544 -38.44 -5.25 0.91
N GLU A 545 -38.99 -5.83 1.98
CA GLU A 545 -40.31 -5.44 2.50
C GLU A 545 -40.37 -3.97 2.91
N ARG A 546 -39.29 -3.45 3.51
CA ARG A 546 -39.21 -2.05 3.91
C ARG A 546 -39.06 -1.11 2.71
N LEU A 547 -38.31 -1.53 1.71
CA LEU A 547 -38.19 -0.82 0.44
C LEU A 547 -39.54 -0.79 -0.30
N HIS A 548 -40.40 -1.81 -0.15
CA HIS A 548 -41.79 -1.76 -0.62
C HIS A 548 -42.63 -0.67 0.06
N GLY A 549 -42.28 -0.24 1.26
CA GLY A 549 -42.88 0.91 1.93
C GLY A 549 -42.46 2.25 1.37
N VAL A 550 -41.24 2.32 0.82
CA VAL A 550 -40.67 3.53 0.20
C VAL A 550 -41.06 3.64 -1.27
N PHE A 551 -41.12 2.51 -1.99
CA PHE A 551 -41.49 2.44 -3.40
C PHE A 551 -42.90 1.86 -3.57
N ARG A 552 -43.68 2.37 -4.51
CA ARG A 552 -44.97 1.80 -4.83
C ARG A 552 -44.84 0.41 -5.43
N ARG A 553 -45.73 -0.52 -5.05
CA ARG A 553 -45.79 -1.86 -5.65
C ARG A 553 -45.84 -1.75 -7.18
N GLY A 554 -44.94 -2.42 -7.88
CA GLY A 554 -44.85 -2.37 -9.34
C GLY A 554 -43.91 -1.27 -9.86
N ASP A 555 -43.28 -0.50 -9.00
CA ASP A 555 -42.24 0.47 -9.40
C ASP A 555 -41.02 -0.28 -9.95
N LYS A 556 -40.62 0.04 -11.17
CA LYS A 556 -39.42 -0.56 -11.80
C LYS A 556 -38.15 -0.35 -10.99
N ARG A 557 -38.08 0.76 -10.23
CA ARG A 557 -36.94 1.06 -9.33
C ARG A 557 -36.82 0.04 -8.20
N LEU A 558 -37.94 -0.47 -7.66
CA LEU A 558 -37.92 -1.49 -6.61
C LEU A 558 -37.23 -2.78 -7.07
N VAL A 559 -37.52 -3.17 -8.30
CA VAL A 559 -36.91 -4.35 -8.92
C VAL A 559 -35.42 -4.19 -9.08
N GLN A 560 -34.95 -2.99 -9.46
CA GLN A 560 -33.55 -2.66 -9.60
C GLN A 560 -32.83 -2.62 -8.25
N VAL A 561 -33.49 -2.08 -7.22
CA VAL A 561 -32.98 -2.06 -5.86
C VAL A 561 -32.88 -3.47 -5.28
N ALA A 562 -33.85 -4.34 -5.56
CA ALA A 562 -33.79 -5.74 -5.16
C ALA A 562 -32.62 -6.47 -5.82
N GLY A 563 -32.32 -6.21 -7.10
CA GLY A 563 -31.14 -6.72 -7.78
C GLY A 563 -29.83 -6.21 -7.20
N LEU A 564 -29.76 -4.95 -6.77
CA LEU A 564 -28.62 -4.38 -6.06
C LEU A 564 -28.41 -5.04 -4.69
N LEU A 565 -29.49 -5.30 -3.96
CA LEU A 565 -29.43 -6.03 -2.68
C LEU A 565 -28.93 -7.46 -2.87
N ASP A 566 -29.38 -8.17 -3.89
CA ASP A 566 -28.88 -9.51 -4.21
C ASP A 566 -27.38 -9.50 -4.47
N LEU A 567 -26.90 -8.52 -5.22
CA LEU A 567 -25.48 -8.34 -5.49
C LEU A 567 -24.69 -8.09 -4.20
N ILE A 568 -25.21 -7.28 -3.27
CA ILE A 568 -24.58 -7.01 -1.98
C ILE A 568 -24.47 -8.29 -1.14
N PHE A 569 -25.53 -9.09 -1.09
CA PHE A 569 -25.53 -10.37 -0.37
C PHE A 569 -24.60 -11.42 -0.99
N ASP A 570 -24.53 -11.45 -2.32
CA ASP A 570 -23.59 -12.34 -3.00
C ASP A 570 -22.13 -11.95 -2.70
N PHE A 571 -21.85 -10.65 -2.59
CA PHE A 571 -20.55 -10.14 -2.15
C PHE A 571 -20.23 -10.47 -0.69
N GLU A 572 -21.16 -10.35 0.21
CA GLU A 572 -20.97 -10.73 1.62
C GLU A 572 -20.65 -12.21 1.74
N ARG A 573 -21.34 -13.08 1.01
CA ARG A 573 -21.06 -14.53 1.00
C ARG A 573 -19.70 -14.88 0.42
N ALA A 574 -19.20 -14.10 -0.51
CA ALA A 574 -17.87 -14.34 -1.12
C ALA A 574 -16.71 -13.82 -0.24
N MET A 575 -17.00 -12.97 0.76
CA MET A 575 -15.99 -12.41 1.67
C MET A 575 -15.93 -13.12 3.04
N VAL A 576 -16.86 -14.02 3.33
CA VAL A 576 -16.84 -14.93 4.47
C VAL A 576 -16.22 -16.27 4.07
#